data_c497b859ef32ccd7c14771a79baa1d7f
#
_entry.id   c497b859ef32ccd7c14771a79baa1d7f
#
_cell.length_a   1.000
_cell.length_b   1.000
_cell.length_c   1.000
_cell.angle_alpha   90.00
_cell.angle_beta   90.00
_cell.angle_gamma   90.00
#
_symmetry.space_group_name_H-M   'P 1'
#
loop_
_entity.id
_entity.type
_entity.pdbx_description
1 polymer ?
#
loop_
_entity_poly.entity_id
_entity_poly.type
_entity_poly.pdbx_seq_one_letter_code
_entity_poly.pdbx_strand_id
1 'polypeptide(L)'
;MDPITNPFAPGAGTPPPELAGRDDVRETVRVAIERIRRGSPTKSILMVGLRGVGKTVLLDRMRDDAEGTGIQTLRIEAPENRSLPAILSPQLRQALLRLSRNGQAKNLAQRALRALAGFAKSLKVKYEDIEVGFDFDPEPGLADNGDLEHDLQALLEAAGAAAQGAGTALAIFADELQYVKEDELAALITALHRTAQRRLPVVLVGAGLPQLRGRMGRAKSYAERLFDFPEIGPLPPDATKLAIAKPAKDQGVEVTPEALDLIVNKTHGYPYFVQEWGKHSWDTAKASPITQTDVENASTAAIAALDESFFRVRFDRLTPAEKRYLRAMAELGPGPHRSGDIADELKRDVTSLGPTRNQLISKGMIWSPHHGDTAFTVPMFDEFMHRIMPGDDWKS
;
A
#
# COMPACT_ATOMS: atom_id res chain seq x y z
N MET A 1 28.58 14.40 9.85
CA MET A 1 29.46 13.32 9.30
C MET A 1 29.42 13.37 7.79
N ASP A 2 30.11 12.47 7.08
CA ASP A 2 30.08 12.47 5.59
C ASP A 2 28.68 12.09 5.09
N PRO A 3 27.99 12.97 4.33
CA PRO A 3 26.66 12.67 3.78
C PRO A 3 26.68 11.55 2.72
N ILE A 4 27.85 11.27 2.09
CA ILE A 4 27.97 10.20 1.09
C ILE A 4 27.77 8.82 1.71
N THR A 5 28.18 8.65 2.97
CA THR A 5 28.07 7.40 3.71
C THR A 5 26.81 7.31 4.57
N ASN A 6 25.92 8.32 4.49
CA ASN A 6 24.67 8.31 5.23
C ASN A 6 23.78 7.15 4.75
N PRO A 7 23.45 6.16 5.61
CA PRO A 7 22.67 5.00 5.21
C PRO A 7 21.18 5.31 5.07
N PHE A 8 20.71 6.42 5.63
CA PHE A 8 19.28 6.76 5.68
C PHE A 8 18.87 7.53 4.42
N ALA A 9 17.88 7.00 3.72
CA ALA A 9 17.38 7.55 2.47
C ALA A 9 15.85 7.60 2.49
N PRO A 10 15.23 8.59 3.17
CA PRO A 10 13.79 8.74 3.15
C PRO A 10 13.29 8.98 1.72
N GLY A 11 12.26 8.23 1.32
CA GLY A 11 11.69 8.34 -0.02
C GLY A 11 10.45 7.46 -0.17
N ALA A 12 9.60 7.80 -1.15
CA ALA A 12 8.41 7.01 -1.45
C ALA A 12 8.83 5.67 -2.08
N GLY A 13 8.56 4.56 -1.36
CA GLY A 13 8.91 3.22 -1.83
C GLY A 13 10.41 2.88 -1.78
N THR A 14 11.26 3.78 -1.29
CA THR A 14 12.69 3.49 -1.14
C THR A 14 12.89 2.44 -0.05
N PRO A 15 13.54 1.30 -0.35
CA PRO A 15 13.84 0.29 0.67
C PRO A 15 14.73 0.88 1.77
N PRO A 16 14.34 0.79 3.05
CA PRO A 16 15.23 1.20 4.12
C PRO A 16 16.41 0.23 4.23
N PRO A 17 17.53 0.66 4.78
CA PRO A 17 18.68 -0.21 4.98
C PRO A 17 18.38 -1.38 5.93
N GLU A 18 17.43 -1.21 6.85
CA GLU A 18 16.94 -2.25 7.75
C GLU A 18 15.40 -2.27 7.76
N LEU A 19 14.80 -3.40 7.41
CA LEU A 19 13.35 -3.62 7.46
C LEU A 19 12.95 -4.25 8.81
N ALA A 20 13.11 -3.50 9.88
CA ALA A 20 12.87 -3.97 11.23
C ALA A 20 11.40 -4.22 11.56
N GLY A 21 11.12 -5.21 12.41
CA GLY A 21 9.79 -5.43 13.02
C GLY A 21 8.69 -5.86 12.06
N ARG A 22 9.03 -6.52 10.95
CA ARG A 22 8.07 -6.97 9.92
C ARG A 22 8.20 -8.47 9.58
N ASP A 23 8.99 -9.20 10.32
CA ASP A 23 9.31 -10.60 10.00
C ASP A 23 8.09 -11.52 10.09
N ASP A 24 7.20 -11.31 11.08
CA ASP A 24 5.98 -12.12 11.24
C ASP A 24 5.04 -12.01 10.02
N VAL A 25 4.86 -10.81 9.47
CA VAL A 25 4.03 -10.60 8.30
C VAL A 25 4.69 -11.19 7.06
N ARG A 26 6.00 -11.03 6.91
CA ARG A 26 6.78 -11.64 5.81
C ARG A 26 6.67 -13.17 5.85
N GLU A 27 6.84 -13.75 7.03
CA GLU A 27 6.73 -15.20 7.21
C GLU A 27 5.31 -15.70 6.91
N THR A 28 4.28 -14.97 7.35
CA THR A 28 2.88 -15.29 7.02
C THR A 28 2.66 -15.35 5.52
N VAL A 29 3.15 -14.36 4.77
CA VAL A 29 3.03 -14.32 3.30
C VAL A 29 3.83 -15.44 2.65
N ARG A 30 5.08 -15.67 3.10
CA ARG A 30 5.92 -16.77 2.60
C ARG A 30 5.21 -18.12 2.76
N VAL A 31 4.67 -18.39 3.95
CA VAL A 31 3.93 -19.63 4.23
C VAL A 31 2.69 -19.74 3.37
N ALA A 32 1.92 -18.66 3.18
CA ALA A 32 0.73 -18.67 2.34
C ALA A 32 1.05 -19.02 0.88
N ILE A 33 2.07 -18.38 0.30
CA ILE A 33 2.53 -18.65 -1.07
C ILE A 33 3.01 -20.10 -1.22
N GLU A 34 3.81 -20.60 -0.28
CA GLU A 34 4.32 -21.97 -0.35
C GLU A 34 3.22 -23.01 -0.19
N ARG A 35 2.24 -22.77 0.67
CA ARG A 35 1.06 -23.65 0.82
C ARG A 35 0.28 -23.77 -0.49
N ILE A 36 -0.01 -22.61 -1.15
CA ILE A 36 -0.79 -22.65 -2.38
C ILE A 36 -0.03 -23.29 -3.54
N ARG A 37 1.30 -23.09 -3.60
CA ARG A 37 2.17 -23.78 -4.56
C ARG A 37 2.05 -25.29 -4.43
N ARG A 38 1.87 -25.81 -3.21
CA ARG A 38 1.70 -27.25 -2.90
C ARG A 38 0.24 -27.72 -3.02
N GLY A 39 -0.66 -26.90 -3.52
CA GLY A 39 -2.09 -27.24 -3.65
C GLY A 39 -2.88 -27.21 -2.35
N SER A 40 -2.31 -26.67 -1.25
CA SER A 40 -2.98 -26.50 0.02
C SER A 40 -3.69 -25.16 0.07
N PRO A 41 -4.99 -25.09 0.47
CA PRO A 41 -5.72 -23.83 0.51
C PRO A 41 -5.13 -22.86 1.53
N THR A 42 -5.16 -21.57 1.18
CA THR A 42 -4.79 -20.45 2.03
C THR A 42 -5.66 -19.25 1.72
N LYS A 43 -5.73 -18.30 2.64
CA LYS A 43 -6.34 -17.00 2.37
C LYS A 43 -5.34 -16.09 1.64
N SER A 44 -5.85 -15.19 0.83
CA SER A 44 -5.12 -14.04 0.35
C SER A 44 -4.90 -13.02 1.47
N ILE A 45 -3.87 -12.19 1.39
CA ILE A 45 -3.44 -11.31 2.49
C ILE A 45 -3.55 -9.86 2.02
N LEU A 46 -4.26 -9.03 2.79
CA LEU A 46 -4.43 -7.61 2.51
C LEU A 46 -3.93 -6.77 3.69
N MET A 47 -2.72 -6.26 3.56
CA MET A 47 -2.13 -5.36 4.54
C MET A 47 -2.88 -4.04 4.60
N VAL A 48 -3.35 -3.64 5.77
CA VAL A 48 -4.03 -2.37 5.97
C VAL A 48 -3.26 -1.50 6.96
N GLY A 49 -3.17 -0.20 6.68
CA GLY A 49 -2.45 0.72 7.57
C GLY A 49 -2.41 2.14 7.03
N LEU A 50 -2.03 3.08 7.88
CA LEU A 50 -1.91 4.49 7.55
C LEU A 50 -0.80 4.74 6.51
N ARG A 51 -0.70 5.96 6.01
CA ARG A 51 0.38 6.37 5.12
C ARG A 51 1.71 6.44 5.89
N GLY A 52 2.82 6.11 5.23
CA GLY A 52 4.16 6.18 5.82
C GLY A 52 4.55 5.01 6.74
N VAL A 53 3.68 4.00 6.94
CA VAL A 53 3.99 2.81 7.76
C VAL A 53 4.81 1.73 7.02
N GLY A 54 5.20 1.98 5.77
CA GLY A 54 6.10 1.09 5.01
C GLY A 54 5.41 -0.05 4.25
N LYS A 55 4.10 0.02 3.95
CA LYS A 55 3.36 -1.04 3.24
C LYS A 55 3.94 -1.37 1.87
N THR A 56 4.22 -0.36 1.05
CA THR A 56 4.79 -0.51 -0.30
C THR A 56 6.13 -1.23 -0.26
N VAL A 57 7.04 -0.78 0.63
CA VAL A 57 8.37 -1.37 0.81
C VAL A 57 8.26 -2.84 1.26
N LEU A 58 7.36 -3.12 2.20
CA LEU A 58 7.12 -4.48 2.69
C LEU A 58 6.55 -5.37 1.59
N LEU A 59 5.61 -4.85 0.78
CA LEU A 59 5.02 -5.55 -0.35
C LEU A 59 6.07 -5.92 -1.40
N ASP A 60 6.95 -4.97 -1.75
CA ASP A 60 8.02 -5.20 -2.72
C ASP A 60 9.06 -6.19 -2.19
N ARG A 61 9.42 -6.10 -0.91
CA ARG A 61 10.32 -7.08 -0.29
C ARG A 61 9.75 -8.50 -0.31
N MET A 62 8.47 -8.67 0.01
CA MET A 62 7.81 -9.99 -0.03
C MET A 62 7.69 -10.52 -1.47
N ARG A 63 7.53 -9.63 -2.46
CA ARG A 63 7.59 -10.01 -3.86
C ARG A 63 8.97 -10.53 -4.23
N ASP A 64 10.03 -9.81 -3.88
CA ASP A 64 11.41 -10.21 -4.17
C ASP A 64 11.76 -11.55 -3.49
N ASP A 65 11.32 -11.73 -2.23
CA ASP A 65 11.47 -13.00 -1.51
C ASP A 65 10.75 -14.16 -2.26
N ALA A 66 9.55 -13.91 -2.82
CA ALA A 66 8.80 -14.90 -3.60
C ALA A 66 9.47 -15.23 -4.94
N GLU A 67 9.93 -14.20 -5.68
CA GLU A 67 10.67 -14.36 -6.94
C GLU A 67 11.94 -15.19 -6.73
N GLY A 68 12.67 -14.95 -5.64
CA GLY A 68 13.85 -15.71 -5.23
C GLY A 68 13.60 -17.20 -5.04
N THR A 69 12.35 -17.62 -4.81
CA THR A 69 11.93 -19.04 -4.70
C THR A 69 11.29 -19.59 -5.96
N GLY A 70 11.32 -18.85 -7.09
CA GLY A 70 10.79 -19.27 -8.37
C GLY A 70 9.27 -19.10 -8.53
N ILE A 71 8.63 -18.32 -7.67
CA ILE A 71 7.21 -17.97 -7.82
C ILE A 71 7.04 -16.97 -8.95
N GLN A 72 5.98 -17.11 -9.73
CA GLN A 72 5.61 -16.10 -10.73
C GLN A 72 4.84 -14.97 -10.06
N THR A 73 5.38 -13.78 -10.16
CA THR A 73 4.80 -12.61 -9.53
C THR A 73 4.25 -11.61 -10.55
N LEU A 74 3.20 -10.90 -10.12
CA LEU A 74 2.66 -9.71 -10.77
C LEU A 74 2.78 -8.56 -9.80
N ARG A 75 3.28 -7.41 -10.23
CA ARG A 75 3.30 -6.19 -9.43
C ARG A 75 2.36 -5.17 -10.05
N ILE A 76 1.30 -4.83 -9.35
CA ILE A 76 0.37 -3.79 -9.75
C ILE A 76 0.27 -2.72 -8.67
N GLU A 77 0.10 -1.50 -9.09
CA GLU A 77 -0.25 -0.37 -8.24
C GLU A 77 -1.52 0.26 -8.82
N ALA A 78 -2.54 0.43 -7.99
CA ALA A 78 -3.82 0.97 -8.42
C ALA A 78 -3.80 2.51 -8.34
N PRO A 79 -3.59 3.22 -9.45
CA PRO A 79 -3.69 4.67 -9.48
C PRO A 79 -5.16 5.11 -9.52
N GLU A 80 -5.42 6.35 -9.11
CA GLU A 80 -6.78 6.91 -9.06
C GLU A 80 -7.52 6.91 -10.40
N ASN A 81 -6.78 6.89 -11.54
CA ASN A 81 -7.32 7.15 -12.89
C ASN A 81 -7.22 5.97 -13.86
N ARG A 82 -6.86 4.77 -13.40
CA ARG A 82 -6.77 3.59 -14.27
C ARG A 82 -7.61 2.45 -13.76
N SER A 83 -8.17 1.68 -14.69
CA SER A 83 -8.96 0.50 -14.36
C SER A 83 -8.09 -0.69 -13.95
N LEU A 84 -8.64 -1.58 -13.11
CA LEU A 84 -7.97 -2.83 -12.75
C LEU A 84 -7.61 -3.70 -13.97
N PRO A 85 -8.49 -3.86 -14.98
CA PRO A 85 -8.12 -4.59 -16.20
C PRO A 85 -6.91 -4.00 -16.91
N ALA A 86 -6.80 -2.68 -17.00
CA ALA A 86 -5.71 -2.00 -17.69
C ALA A 86 -4.35 -2.15 -17.00
N ILE A 87 -4.33 -2.17 -15.66
CA ILE A 87 -3.09 -2.36 -14.90
C ILE A 87 -2.70 -3.83 -14.77
N LEU A 88 -3.67 -4.75 -14.75
CA LEU A 88 -3.45 -6.18 -14.60
C LEU A 88 -2.94 -6.84 -15.90
N SER A 89 -3.54 -6.48 -17.05
CA SER A 89 -3.30 -7.16 -18.32
C SER A 89 -1.82 -7.19 -18.74
N PRO A 90 -1.04 -6.11 -18.74
CA PRO A 90 0.36 -6.12 -19.13
C PRO A 90 1.23 -6.96 -18.18
N GLN A 91 0.95 -6.93 -16.89
CA GLN A 91 1.71 -7.70 -15.90
C GLN A 91 1.43 -9.20 -16.03
N LEU A 92 0.16 -9.57 -16.21
CA LEU A 92 -0.24 -10.96 -16.42
C LEU A 92 0.35 -11.51 -17.72
N ARG A 93 0.37 -10.70 -18.80
CA ARG A 93 1.03 -11.08 -20.06
C ARG A 93 2.50 -11.46 -19.84
N GLN A 94 3.24 -10.63 -19.11
CA GLN A 94 4.65 -10.92 -18.83
C GLN A 94 4.83 -12.21 -18.03
N ALA A 95 4.01 -12.45 -17.01
CA ALA A 95 4.07 -13.68 -16.22
C ALA A 95 3.74 -14.91 -17.09
N LEU A 96 2.71 -14.84 -17.92
CA LEU A 96 2.32 -15.92 -18.82
C LEU A 96 3.37 -16.20 -19.90
N LEU A 97 4.05 -15.18 -20.42
CA LEU A 97 5.18 -15.36 -21.35
C LEU A 97 6.37 -16.06 -20.66
N ARG A 98 6.64 -15.76 -19.39
CA ARG A 98 7.65 -16.49 -18.62
C ARG A 98 7.25 -17.97 -18.44
N LEU A 99 6.00 -18.23 -18.08
CA LEU A 99 5.46 -19.58 -17.93
C LEU A 99 5.49 -20.37 -19.25
N SER A 100 5.26 -19.71 -20.39
CA SER A 100 5.27 -20.38 -21.72
C SER A 100 6.64 -20.92 -22.13
N ARG A 101 7.71 -20.47 -21.50
CA ARG A 101 9.08 -20.98 -21.70
C ARG A 101 9.31 -22.32 -20.97
N ASN A 102 8.45 -22.68 -20.02
CA ASN A 102 8.48 -23.97 -19.35
C ASN A 102 7.79 -25.01 -20.25
N GLY A 103 8.53 -26.04 -20.70
CA GLY A 103 8.04 -27.03 -21.64
C GLY A 103 6.75 -27.74 -21.19
N GLN A 104 6.60 -28.03 -19.90
CA GLN A 104 5.41 -28.69 -19.33
C GLN A 104 4.19 -27.77 -19.29
N ALA A 105 4.36 -26.48 -19.10
CA ALA A 105 3.28 -25.50 -19.00
C ALA A 105 2.98 -24.77 -20.32
N LYS A 106 3.77 -24.98 -21.38
CA LYS A 106 3.70 -24.20 -22.63
C LYS A 106 2.30 -24.08 -23.19
N ASN A 107 1.60 -25.20 -23.36
CA ASN A 107 0.25 -25.20 -23.95
C ASN A 107 -0.77 -24.47 -23.04
N LEU A 108 -0.70 -24.68 -21.72
CA LEU A 108 -1.58 -24.01 -20.75
C LEU A 108 -1.30 -22.50 -20.71
N ALA A 109 -0.03 -22.10 -20.73
CA ALA A 109 0.35 -20.68 -20.76
C ALA A 109 -0.08 -20.01 -22.07
N GLN A 110 0.05 -20.70 -23.22
CA GLN A 110 -0.46 -20.18 -24.51
C GLN A 110 -1.98 -20.02 -24.49
N ARG A 111 -2.72 -20.98 -23.90
CA ARG A 111 -4.17 -20.86 -23.74
C ARG A 111 -4.53 -19.66 -22.84
N ALA A 112 -3.82 -19.46 -21.73
CA ALA A 112 -4.02 -18.31 -20.87
C ALA A 112 -3.68 -16.97 -21.56
N LEU A 113 -2.70 -16.95 -22.48
CA LEU A 113 -2.42 -15.77 -23.32
C LEU A 113 -3.55 -15.47 -24.31
N ARG A 114 -4.21 -16.49 -24.87
CA ARG A 114 -5.40 -16.30 -25.72
C ARG A 114 -6.61 -15.82 -24.90
N ALA A 115 -6.78 -16.33 -23.68
CA ALA A 115 -7.78 -15.83 -22.75
C ALA A 115 -7.55 -14.34 -22.42
N LEU A 116 -6.29 -13.95 -22.18
CA LEU A 116 -5.92 -12.56 -21.95
C LEU A 116 -6.21 -11.66 -23.16
N ALA A 117 -5.96 -12.16 -24.38
CA ALA A 117 -6.28 -11.42 -25.60
C ALA A 117 -7.80 -11.23 -25.76
N GLY A 118 -8.62 -12.25 -25.46
CA GLY A 118 -10.08 -12.16 -25.41
C GLY A 118 -10.56 -11.15 -24.39
N PHE A 119 -10.04 -11.24 -23.16
CA PHE A 119 -10.31 -10.34 -22.04
C PHE A 119 -10.04 -8.87 -22.39
N ALA A 120 -8.87 -8.57 -22.92
CA ALA A 120 -8.52 -7.21 -23.28
C ALA A 120 -9.39 -6.68 -24.44
N LYS A 121 -9.68 -7.51 -25.43
CA LYS A 121 -10.49 -7.12 -26.59
C LYS A 121 -11.96 -6.89 -26.21
N SER A 122 -12.56 -7.77 -25.43
CA SER A 122 -13.98 -7.69 -25.03
C SER A 122 -14.26 -6.51 -24.09
N LEU A 123 -13.31 -6.17 -23.20
CA LEU A 123 -13.46 -5.10 -22.22
C LEU A 123 -13.00 -3.72 -22.73
N LYS A 124 -12.32 -3.63 -23.87
CA LYS A 124 -11.81 -2.35 -24.38
C LYS A 124 -12.91 -1.30 -24.60
N VAL A 125 -14.11 -1.71 -24.94
CA VAL A 125 -15.25 -0.80 -25.13
C VAL A 125 -15.69 -0.15 -23.82
N LYS A 126 -15.58 -0.91 -22.71
CA LYS A 126 -15.97 -0.43 -21.37
C LYS A 126 -14.82 0.28 -20.66
N TYR A 127 -13.59 -0.12 -20.93
CA TYR A 127 -12.37 0.38 -20.31
C TYR A 127 -11.42 0.87 -21.39
N GLU A 128 -11.53 2.13 -21.77
CA GLU A 128 -10.78 2.74 -22.87
C GLU A 128 -9.26 2.74 -22.65
N ASP A 129 -8.83 2.64 -21.39
CA ASP A 129 -7.42 2.62 -20.97
C ASP A 129 -6.73 1.25 -21.12
N ILE A 130 -7.44 0.21 -21.62
CA ILE A 130 -6.83 -1.08 -21.94
C ILE A 130 -6.07 -0.99 -23.28
N GLU A 131 -4.76 -1.23 -23.24
CA GLU A 131 -3.95 -1.35 -24.44
C GLU A 131 -4.14 -2.75 -25.06
N VAL A 132 -4.48 -2.80 -26.36
CA VAL A 132 -4.63 -4.04 -27.13
C VAL A 132 -3.48 -4.14 -28.12
N GLY A 133 -2.53 -4.98 -27.81
CA GLY A 133 -1.36 -5.29 -28.66
C GLY A 133 -0.87 -6.69 -28.32
N PHE A 134 -1.73 -7.71 -28.55
CA PHE A 134 -1.36 -9.09 -28.25
C PHE A 134 -1.06 -9.85 -29.55
N ASP A 135 0.08 -10.54 -29.57
CA ASP A 135 0.50 -11.42 -30.68
C ASP A 135 -0.25 -12.78 -30.70
N PHE A 136 -1.37 -12.86 -29.97
CA PHE A 136 -2.15 -14.09 -29.84
C PHE A 136 -3.61 -13.81 -30.22
N ASP A 137 -4.15 -14.67 -31.09
CA ASP A 137 -5.57 -14.64 -31.40
C ASP A 137 -6.39 -15.12 -30.20
N PRO A 138 -7.51 -14.42 -29.85
CA PRO A 138 -8.41 -14.87 -28.81
C PRO A 138 -8.96 -16.27 -29.08
N GLU A 139 -9.13 -17.07 -28.02
CA GLU A 139 -9.89 -18.31 -28.08
C GLU A 139 -11.37 -18.00 -27.85
N PRO A 140 -12.26 -18.17 -28.85
CA PRO A 140 -13.66 -17.85 -28.71
C PRO A 140 -14.32 -18.58 -27.54
N GLY A 141 -15.10 -17.85 -26.73
CA GLY A 141 -15.78 -18.36 -25.53
C GLY A 141 -14.88 -18.44 -24.29
N LEU A 142 -13.64 -17.92 -24.36
CA LEU A 142 -12.71 -17.90 -23.23
C LEU A 142 -12.36 -16.46 -22.82
N ALA A 143 -12.98 -15.97 -21.74
CA ALA A 143 -12.80 -14.62 -21.19
C ALA A 143 -13.08 -13.50 -22.20
N ASP A 144 -14.11 -13.62 -23.02
CA ASP A 144 -14.45 -12.71 -24.11
C ASP A 144 -15.94 -12.28 -24.15
N ASN A 145 -16.64 -12.40 -23.01
CA ASN A 145 -18.06 -12.04 -22.92
C ASN A 145 -18.32 -10.54 -22.74
N GLY A 146 -17.32 -9.74 -22.37
CA GLY A 146 -17.46 -8.32 -22.04
C GLY A 146 -18.00 -8.06 -20.62
N ASP A 147 -18.19 -9.10 -19.81
CA ASP A 147 -18.50 -9.00 -18.38
C ASP A 147 -17.22 -9.18 -17.55
N LEU A 148 -16.85 -8.14 -16.79
CA LEU A 148 -15.58 -8.14 -16.05
C LEU A 148 -15.49 -9.29 -15.03
N GLU A 149 -16.57 -9.56 -14.29
CA GLU A 149 -16.55 -10.58 -13.24
C GLU A 149 -16.36 -11.98 -13.84
N HIS A 150 -17.10 -12.27 -14.92
CA HIS A 150 -17.01 -13.54 -15.62
C HIS A 150 -15.66 -13.73 -16.33
N ASP A 151 -15.23 -12.69 -17.05
CA ASP A 151 -14.01 -12.77 -17.87
C ASP A 151 -12.74 -12.81 -17.03
N LEU A 152 -12.69 -12.04 -15.92
CA LEU A 152 -11.55 -12.09 -15.00
C LEU A 152 -11.45 -13.44 -14.29
N GLN A 153 -12.60 -14.05 -13.96
CA GLN A 153 -12.63 -15.39 -13.38
C GLN A 153 -12.02 -16.41 -14.37
N ALA A 154 -12.50 -16.45 -15.61
CA ALA A 154 -11.99 -17.37 -16.62
C ALA A 154 -10.50 -17.15 -16.90
N LEU A 155 -10.05 -15.89 -16.95
CA LEU A 155 -8.66 -15.51 -17.14
C LEU A 155 -7.76 -15.99 -16.01
N LEU A 156 -8.14 -15.75 -14.74
CA LEU A 156 -7.33 -16.18 -13.59
C LEU A 156 -7.35 -17.71 -13.41
N GLU A 157 -8.43 -18.40 -13.80
CA GLU A 157 -8.45 -19.87 -13.86
C GLU A 157 -7.43 -20.41 -14.88
N ALA A 158 -7.41 -19.83 -16.09
CA ALA A 158 -6.46 -20.24 -17.13
C ALA A 158 -5.00 -19.96 -16.70
N ALA A 159 -4.74 -18.79 -16.10
CA ALA A 159 -3.43 -18.41 -15.59
C ALA A 159 -2.98 -19.31 -14.43
N GLY A 160 -3.89 -19.63 -13.50
CA GLY A 160 -3.62 -20.55 -12.40
C GLY A 160 -3.33 -21.98 -12.87
N ALA A 161 -4.04 -22.48 -13.89
CA ALA A 161 -3.75 -23.76 -14.50
C ALA A 161 -2.36 -23.79 -15.16
N ALA A 162 -1.94 -22.69 -15.79
CA ALA A 162 -0.60 -22.56 -16.36
C ALA A 162 0.50 -22.57 -15.27
N ALA A 163 0.28 -21.85 -14.15
CA ALA A 163 1.19 -21.88 -13.01
C ALA A 163 1.28 -23.27 -12.38
N GLN A 164 0.15 -23.96 -12.21
CA GLN A 164 0.10 -25.33 -11.70
C GLN A 164 0.86 -26.30 -12.61
N GLY A 165 0.67 -26.21 -13.94
CA GLY A 165 1.40 -27.03 -14.91
C GLY A 165 2.91 -26.77 -14.93
N ALA A 166 3.33 -25.56 -14.50
CA ALA A 166 4.74 -25.22 -14.34
C ALA A 166 5.33 -25.60 -12.97
N GLY A 167 4.54 -26.18 -12.05
CA GLY A 167 4.98 -26.51 -10.69
C GLY A 167 5.26 -25.30 -9.81
N THR A 168 4.66 -24.14 -10.12
CA THR A 168 4.82 -22.88 -9.39
C THR A 168 3.47 -22.30 -8.95
N ALA A 169 3.48 -21.10 -8.38
CA ALA A 169 2.30 -20.32 -8.07
C ALA A 169 2.32 -18.97 -8.80
N LEU A 170 1.16 -18.36 -8.93
CA LEU A 170 0.96 -16.99 -9.40
C LEU A 170 0.60 -16.11 -8.21
N ALA A 171 1.51 -15.26 -7.76
CA ALA A 171 1.30 -14.34 -6.67
C ALA A 171 1.11 -12.91 -7.20
N ILE A 172 -0.05 -12.34 -6.93
CA ILE A 172 -0.41 -10.97 -7.33
C ILE A 172 -0.08 -10.04 -6.18
N PHE A 173 0.92 -9.17 -6.36
CA PHE A 173 1.28 -8.13 -5.41
C PHE A 173 0.63 -6.81 -5.85
N ALA A 174 -0.35 -6.36 -5.07
CA ALA A 174 -1.18 -5.20 -5.44
C ALA A 174 -1.14 -4.10 -4.38
N ASP A 175 -0.67 -2.91 -4.76
CA ASP A 175 -0.61 -1.76 -3.87
C ASP A 175 -1.77 -0.78 -4.12
N GLU A 176 -2.06 0.07 -3.13
CA GLU A 176 -3.05 1.14 -3.16
C GLU A 176 -4.47 0.67 -3.56
N LEU A 177 -4.85 -0.56 -3.17
CA LEU A 177 -6.11 -1.20 -3.54
C LEU A 177 -7.38 -0.40 -3.16
N GLN A 178 -7.27 0.57 -2.27
CA GLN A 178 -8.41 1.45 -1.95
C GLN A 178 -8.82 2.36 -3.12
N TYR A 179 -8.02 2.48 -4.18
CA TYR A 179 -8.39 3.26 -5.38
C TYR A 179 -9.08 2.41 -6.45
N VAL A 180 -9.04 1.10 -6.36
CA VAL A 180 -9.78 0.21 -7.25
C VAL A 180 -11.28 0.42 -7.06
N LYS A 181 -12.06 0.50 -8.14
CA LYS A 181 -13.51 0.66 -8.08
C LYS A 181 -14.18 -0.55 -7.42
N GLU A 182 -15.36 -0.34 -6.85
CA GLU A 182 -16.03 -1.38 -6.07
C GLU A 182 -16.49 -2.58 -6.93
N ASP A 183 -16.94 -2.33 -8.16
CA ASP A 183 -17.27 -3.37 -9.14
C ASP A 183 -16.03 -4.17 -9.59
N GLU A 184 -14.90 -3.50 -9.76
CA GLU A 184 -13.63 -4.14 -10.09
C GLU A 184 -13.07 -4.98 -8.91
N LEU A 185 -13.22 -4.48 -7.66
CA LEU A 185 -12.90 -5.27 -6.46
C LEU A 185 -13.80 -6.49 -6.36
N ALA A 186 -15.10 -6.36 -6.63
CA ALA A 186 -16.04 -7.47 -6.63
C ALA A 186 -15.62 -8.55 -7.63
N ALA A 187 -15.24 -8.16 -8.85
CA ALA A 187 -14.74 -9.08 -9.88
C ALA A 187 -13.47 -9.81 -9.43
N LEU A 188 -12.51 -9.07 -8.85
CA LEU A 188 -11.26 -9.66 -8.34
C LEU A 188 -11.52 -10.66 -7.21
N ILE A 189 -12.39 -10.31 -6.25
CA ILE A 189 -12.78 -11.19 -5.13
C ILE A 189 -13.41 -12.48 -5.67
N THR A 190 -14.34 -12.38 -6.63
CA THR A 190 -15.00 -13.54 -7.23
C THR A 190 -14.00 -14.43 -7.96
N ALA A 191 -13.10 -13.85 -8.74
CA ALA A 191 -12.09 -14.60 -9.47
C ALA A 191 -11.12 -15.34 -8.53
N LEU A 192 -10.66 -14.70 -7.46
CA LEU A 192 -9.81 -15.34 -6.43
C LEU A 192 -10.55 -16.43 -5.67
N HIS A 193 -11.83 -16.20 -5.34
CA HIS A 193 -12.66 -17.24 -4.71
C HIS A 193 -12.76 -18.47 -5.59
N ARG A 194 -12.98 -18.28 -6.88
CA ARG A 194 -13.11 -19.38 -7.83
C ARG A 194 -11.81 -20.15 -8.01
N THR A 195 -10.68 -19.46 -8.14
CA THR A 195 -9.37 -20.12 -8.20
C THR A 195 -9.08 -20.95 -6.94
N ALA A 196 -9.45 -20.42 -5.75
CA ALA A 196 -9.32 -21.14 -4.49
C ALA A 196 -10.21 -22.40 -4.43
N GLN A 197 -11.48 -22.33 -4.89
CA GLN A 197 -12.38 -23.49 -4.97
C GLN A 197 -11.82 -24.58 -5.90
N ARG A 198 -11.14 -24.22 -6.98
CA ARG A 198 -10.49 -25.12 -7.92
C ARG A 198 -9.08 -25.56 -7.49
N ARG A 199 -8.61 -25.09 -6.34
CA ARG A 199 -7.26 -25.33 -5.80
C ARG A 199 -6.15 -24.94 -6.79
N LEU A 200 -6.39 -23.90 -7.57
CA LEU A 200 -5.38 -23.33 -8.47
C LEU A 200 -4.41 -22.48 -7.66
N PRO A 201 -3.10 -22.51 -7.96
CA PRO A 201 -2.08 -21.82 -7.18
C PRO A 201 -2.02 -20.31 -7.49
N VAL A 202 -3.10 -19.59 -7.17
CA VAL A 202 -3.21 -18.13 -7.32
C VAL A 202 -3.48 -17.52 -5.96
N VAL A 203 -2.70 -16.50 -5.59
CA VAL A 203 -2.86 -15.77 -4.32
C VAL A 203 -2.69 -14.27 -4.53
N LEU A 204 -3.46 -13.47 -3.81
CA LEU A 204 -3.30 -12.02 -3.75
C LEU A 204 -2.60 -11.63 -2.43
N VAL A 205 -1.54 -10.85 -2.55
CA VAL A 205 -0.91 -10.12 -1.45
C VAL A 205 -1.09 -8.64 -1.75
N GLY A 206 -1.96 -7.98 -1.02
CA GLY A 206 -2.32 -6.59 -1.30
C GLY A 206 -1.97 -5.64 -0.16
N ALA A 207 -1.97 -4.35 -0.47
CA ALA A 207 -1.81 -3.28 0.49
C ALA A 207 -2.78 -2.13 0.23
N GLY A 208 -3.20 -1.45 1.30
CA GLY A 208 -4.09 -0.30 1.19
C GLY A 208 -4.29 0.44 2.51
N LEU A 209 -5.10 1.49 2.45
CA LEU A 209 -5.50 2.26 3.62
C LEU A 209 -6.53 1.48 4.47
N PRO A 210 -6.74 1.82 5.75
CA PRO A 210 -7.62 1.06 6.65
C PRO A 210 -9.04 0.86 6.13
N GLN A 211 -9.59 1.83 5.37
CA GLN A 211 -10.92 1.71 4.76
C GLN A 211 -11.05 0.58 3.73
N LEU A 212 -9.94 0.00 3.24
CA LEU A 212 -9.95 -1.11 2.30
C LEU A 212 -10.73 -2.31 2.83
N ARG A 213 -10.58 -2.63 4.13
CA ARG A 213 -11.32 -3.74 4.77
C ARG A 213 -12.84 -3.58 4.62
N GLY A 214 -13.36 -2.37 4.89
CA GLY A 214 -14.79 -2.08 4.72
C GLY A 214 -15.24 -2.11 3.26
N ARG A 215 -14.40 -1.64 2.33
CA ARG A 215 -14.67 -1.68 0.88
C ARG A 215 -14.76 -3.12 0.36
N MET A 216 -13.85 -3.99 0.78
CA MET A 216 -13.89 -5.42 0.41
C MET A 216 -15.19 -6.08 0.89
N GLY A 217 -15.62 -5.80 2.13
CA GLY A 217 -16.87 -6.33 2.68
C GLY A 217 -18.13 -5.82 1.96
N ARG A 218 -18.13 -4.56 1.47
CA ARG A 218 -19.22 -4.04 0.64
C ARG A 218 -19.23 -4.65 -0.76
N ALA A 219 -18.07 -4.79 -1.38
CA ALA A 219 -17.94 -5.39 -2.69
C ALA A 219 -18.47 -6.85 -2.71
N LYS A 220 -18.12 -7.65 -1.72
CA LYS A 220 -18.64 -9.02 -1.53
C LYS A 220 -18.69 -9.35 -0.04
N SER A 221 -19.85 -9.73 0.47
CA SER A 221 -20.08 -10.03 1.89
C SER A 221 -19.23 -11.17 2.46
N TYR A 222 -18.76 -12.08 1.61
CA TYR A 222 -17.92 -13.21 2.01
C TYR A 222 -16.41 -12.91 1.94
N ALA A 223 -16.00 -11.68 1.58
CA ALA A 223 -14.59 -11.32 1.47
C ALA A 223 -13.81 -11.55 2.77
N GLU A 224 -14.41 -11.33 3.95
CA GLU A 224 -13.79 -11.58 5.25
C GLU A 224 -13.31 -13.02 5.45
N ARG A 225 -13.93 -13.99 4.76
CA ARG A 225 -13.53 -15.40 4.80
C ARG A 225 -12.42 -15.76 3.84
N LEU A 226 -12.21 -14.92 2.80
CA LEU A 226 -11.20 -15.13 1.75
C LEU A 226 -9.89 -14.44 2.03
N PHE A 227 -9.90 -13.42 2.90
CA PHE A 227 -8.74 -12.58 3.15
C PHE A 227 -8.39 -12.53 4.64
N ASP A 228 -7.10 -12.47 4.92
CA ASP A 228 -6.56 -12.02 6.18
C ASP A 228 -6.14 -10.56 6.05
N PHE A 229 -6.40 -9.76 7.10
CA PHE A 229 -6.15 -8.32 7.09
C PHE A 229 -5.14 -7.95 8.18
N PRO A 230 -3.84 -8.28 8.03
CA PRO A 230 -2.84 -7.82 8.99
C PRO A 230 -2.76 -6.31 8.98
N GLU A 231 -2.79 -5.72 10.17
CA GLU A 231 -2.64 -4.30 10.36
C GLU A 231 -1.15 -3.93 10.41
N ILE A 232 -0.75 -3.01 9.53
CA ILE A 232 0.61 -2.48 9.48
C ILE A 232 0.59 -1.10 10.12
N GLY A 233 1.05 -1.06 11.36
CA GLY A 233 1.16 0.17 12.15
C GLY A 233 2.58 0.70 12.23
N PRO A 234 2.81 1.69 13.13
CA PRO A 234 4.14 2.14 13.51
C PRO A 234 5.04 0.98 13.98
N LEU A 235 6.32 1.16 13.93
CA LEU A 235 7.28 0.20 14.49
C LEU A 235 7.21 0.24 16.02
N PRO A 236 7.27 -0.91 16.70
CA PRO A 236 7.51 -0.94 18.14
C PRO A 236 8.82 -0.23 18.50
N PRO A 237 8.98 0.26 19.75
CA PRO A 237 10.18 0.98 20.17
C PRO A 237 11.48 0.26 19.85
N ASP A 238 11.58 -1.05 20.13
CA ASP A 238 12.81 -1.82 19.88
C ASP A 238 13.10 -1.95 18.38
N ALA A 239 12.08 -2.14 17.54
CA ALA A 239 12.25 -2.18 16.09
C ALA A 239 12.62 -0.80 15.53
N THR A 240 12.10 0.28 16.10
CA THR A 240 12.47 1.66 15.74
C THR A 240 13.94 1.92 16.06
N LYS A 241 14.40 1.53 17.26
CA LYS A 241 15.80 1.64 17.66
C LYS A 241 16.70 0.82 16.73
N LEU A 242 16.31 -0.41 16.40
CA LEU A 242 17.05 -1.27 15.48
C LEU A 242 17.17 -0.66 14.08
N ALA A 243 16.07 -0.05 13.58
CA ALA A 243 16.05 0.60 12.27
C ALA A 243 17.00 1.79 12.15
N ILE A 244 17.45 2.36 13.26
CA ILE A 244 18.47 3.42 13.32
C ILE A 244 19.84 2.85 13.67
N ALA A 245 19.94 2.09 14.76
CA ALA A 245 21.22 1.67 15.30
C ALA A 245 21.99 0.72 14.36
N LYS A 246 21.29 -0.22 13.72
CA LYS A 246 21.94 -1.23 12.86
C LYS A 246 22.54 -0.59 11.59
N PRO A 247 21.82 0.22 10.79
CA PRO A 247 22.40 0.87 9.62
C PRO A 247 23.56 1.82 9.97
N ALA A 248 23.47 2.56 11.08
CA ALA A 248 24.54 3.41 11.55
C ALA A 248 25.80 2.59 11.90
N LYS A 249 25.63 1.49 12.64
CA LYS A 249 26.71 0.58 13.03
C LYS A 249 27.38 -0.08 11.82
N ASP A 250 26.61 -0.46 10.81
CA ASP A 250 27.14 -1.03 9.56
C ASP A 250 28.05 -0.04 8.81
N GLN A 251 27.91 1.28 9.08
CA GLN A 251 28.79 2.33 8.62
C GLN A 251 29.85 2.77 9.68
N GLY A 252 30.00 1.98 10.76
CA GLY A 252 30.99 2.28 11.82
C GLY A 252 30.60 3.42 12.76
N VAL A 253 29.31 3.80 12.81
CA VAL A 253 28.79 4.88 13.66
C VAL A 253 27.90 4.30 14.77
N GLU A 254 28.18 4.67 16.01
CA GLU A 254 27.31 4.35 17.15
C GLU A 254 26.27 5.46 17.36
N VAL A 255 25.16 5.08 17.98
CA VAL A 255 24.07 6.01 18.38
C VAL A 255 23.78 5.77 19.86
N THR A 256 23.77 6.83 20.65
CA THR A 256 23.55 6.68 22.11
C THR A 256 22.12 6.22 22.41
N PRO A 257 21.90 5.49 23.54
CA PRO A 257 20.54 5.09 23.94
C PRO A 257 19.56 6.25 24.06
N GLU A 258 19.98 7.39 24.59
CA GLU A 258 19.17 8.60 24.76
C GLU A 258 18.78 9.19 23.41
N ALA A 259 19.68 9.17 22.42
CA ALA A 259 19.40 9.59 21.04
C ALA A 259 18.35 8.69 20.40
N LEU A 260 18.48 7.37 20.58
CA LEU A 260 17.50 6.40 20.07
C LEU A 260 16.12 6.59 20.72
N ASP A 261 16.07 6.79 22.04
CA ASP A 261 14.82 7.06 22.75
C ASP A 261 14.14 8.36 22.28
N LEU A 262 14.94 9.40 22.03
CA LEU A 262 14.43 10.65 21.50
C LEU A 262 13.84 10.47 20.08
N ILE A 263 14.52 9.72 19.20
CA ILE A 263 14.00 9.42 17.87
C ILE A 263 12.68 8.64 17.96
N VAL A 264 12.58 7.63 18.81
CA VAL A 264 11.32 6.89 19.04
C VAL A 264 10.20 7.84 19.42
N ASN A 265 10.46 8.74 20.38
CA ASN A 265 9.47 9.70 20.87
C ASN A 265 9.05 10.71 19.79
N LYS A 266 9.99 11.24 19.00
CA LYS A 266 9.72 12.22 17.95
C LYS A 266 9.01 11.63 16.72
N THR A 267 9.26 10.38 16.42
CA THR A 267 8.74 9.73 15.20
C THR A 267 7.50 8.88 15.47
N HIS A 268 7.19 8.60 16.74
CA HIS A 268 6.17 7.64 17.16
C HIS A 268 6.28 6.30 16.42
N GLY A 269 7.51 5.92 16.01
CA GLY A 269 7.79 4.69 15.28
C GLY A 269 7.32 4.67 13.83
N TYR A 270 6.87 5.78 13.25
CA TYR A 270 6.48 5.80 11.83
C TYR A 270 7.72 5.67 10.93
N PRO A 271 7.84 4.59 10.12
CA PRO A 271 9.06 4.25 9.38
C PRO A 271 9.60 5.38 8.51
N TYR A 272 8.72 6.12 7.82
CA TYR A 272 9.13 7.24 6.98
C TYR A 272 9.80 8.34 7.84
N PHE A 273 9.23 8.66 8.99
CA PHE A 273 9.78 9.66 9.90
C PHE A 273 11.08 9.17 10.56
N VAL A 274 11.15 7.89 10.89
CA VAL A 274 12.37 7.26 11.42
C VAL A 274 13.55 7.47 10.43
N GLN A 275 13.32 7.28 9.13
CA GLN A 275 14.33 7.54 8.11
C GLN A 275 14.70 9.03 8.00
N GLU A 276 13.73 9.95 8.11
CA GLU A 276 14.01 11.40 8.11
C GLU A 276 14.86 11.80 9.31
N TRP A 277 14.49 11.36 10.52
CA TRP A 277 15.30 11.64 11.71
C TRP A 277 16.68 10.99 11.65
N GLY A 278 16.77 9.76 11.16
CA GLY A 278 18.05 9.08 10.94
C GLY A 278 18.97 9.88 10.03
N LYS A 279 18.44 10.30 8.86
CA LYS A 279 19.16 11.10 7.88
C LYS A 279 19.67 12.40 8.46
N HIS A 280 18.81 13.20 9.04
CA HIS A 280 19.16 14.52 9.56
C HIS A 280 20.06 14.45 10.81
N SER A 281 19.89 13.43 11.66
CA SER A 281 20.80 13.21 12.79
C SER A 281 22.20 12.85 12.34
N TRP A 282 22.32 12.01 11.32
CA TRP A 282 23.61 11.71 10.68
C TRP A 282 24.28 12.96 10.12
N ASP A 283 23.53 13.73 9.33
CA ASP A 283 24.08 14.92 8.67
C ASP A 283 24.47 16.02 9.66
N THR A 284 23.81 16.10 10.83
CA THR A 284 24.06 17.07 11.90
C THR A 284 25.23 16.67 12.79
N ALA A 285 25.38 15.39 13.10
CA ALA A 285 26.44 14.91 13.97
C ALA A 285 27.82 15.09 13.35
N LYS A 286 28.79 15.55 14.15
CA LYS A 286 30.16 15.81 13.70
C LYS A 286 31.03 14.55 13.74
N ALA A 287 30.76 13.65 14.66
CA ALA A 287 31.52 12.43 14.90
C ALA A 287 30.63 11.36 15.56
N SER A 288 31.07 10.12 15.59
CA SER A 288 30.49 9.03 16.39
C SER A 288 30.85 9.22 17.89
N PRO A 289 29.91 8.93 18.81
CA PRO A 289 28.53 8.51 18.58
C PRO A 289 27.60 9.70 18.22
N ILE A 290 26.48 9.40 17.55
CA ILE A 290 25.35 10.33 17.43
C ILE A 290 24.70 10.46 18.80
N THR A 291 24.62 11.69 19.32
CA THR A 291 24.12 12.00 20.68
C THR A 291 22.69 12.52 20.66
N GLN A 292 22.06 12.58 21.83
CA GLN A 292 20.76 13.22 22.00
C GLN A 292 20.76 14.65 21.49
N THR A 293 21.81 15.44 21.78
CA THR A 293 21.95 16.82 21.32
C THR A 293 22.00 16.92 19.79
N ASP A 294 22.64 15.97 19.11
CA ASP A 294 22.66 15.94 17.64
C ASP A 294 21.24 15.71 17.10
N VAL A 295 20.45 14.82 17.70
CA VAL A 295 19.05 14.57 17.33
C VAL A 295 18.17 15.78 17.61
N GLU A 296 18.35 16.46 18.74
CA GLU A 296 17.62 17.71 19.06
C GLU A 296 17.88 18.78 18.00
N ASN A 297 19.14 19.01 17.66
CA ASN A 297 19.55 19.96 16.63
C ASN A 297 19.06 19.57 15.23
N ALA A 298 19.01 18.29 14.92
CA ALA A 298 18.51 17.76 13.65
C ALA A 298 16.99 17.88 13.50
N SER A 299 16.24 17.92 14.60
CA SER A 299 14.76 17.84 14.59
C SER A 299 14.11 18.98 13.80
N THR A 300 14.66 20.19 13.85
CA THR A 300 14.14 21.34 13.08
C THR A 300 14.25 21.07 11.57
N ALA A 301 15.39 20.54 11.10
CA ALA A 301 15.60 20.22 9.71
C ALA A 301 14.74 19.02 9.26
N ALA A 302 14.60 18.01 10.11
CA ALA A 302 13.74 16.84 9.83
C ALA A 302 12.26 17.25 9.70
N ILE A 303 11.75 18.10 10.59
CA ILE A 303 10.37 18.62 10.50
C ILE A 303 10.19 19.46 9.24
N ALA A 304 11.14 20.36 8.93
CA ALA A 304 11.07 21.17 7.70
C ALA A 304 11.06 20.30 6.43
N ALA A 305 11.86 19.24 6.39
CA ALA A 305 11.88 18.30 5.28
C ALA A 305 10.56 17.55 5.14
N LEU A 306 9.93 17.12 6.25
CA LEU A 306 8.60 16.52 6.25
C LEU A 306 7.53 17.50 5.79
N ASP A 307 7.59 18.75 6.26
CA ASP A 307 6.63 19.77 5.86
C ASP A 307 6.67 20.03 4.35
N GLU A 308 7.85 20.11 3.76
CA GLU A 308 8.07 20.38 2.33
C GLU A 308 7.69 19.17 1.45
N SER A 309 8.17 17.98 1.80
CA SER A 309 8.07 16.81 0.92
C SER A 309 6.84 15.93 1.21
N PHE A 310 6.57 15.64 2.50
CA PHE A 310 5.56 14.67 2.88
C PHE A 310 4.17 15.30 3.07
N PHE A 311 4.07 16.45 3.73
CA PHE A 311 2.80 17.08 4.04
C PHE A 311 2.33 18.06 2.97
N ARG A 312 3.20 18.94 2.47
CA ARG A 312 2.87 20.01 1.51
C ARG A 312 2.27 19.48 0.22
N VAL A 313 2.84 18.44 -0.35
CA VAL A 313 2.35 17.81 -1.60
C VAL A 313 0.89 17.36 -1.48
N ARG A 314 0.46 16.93 -0.30
CA ARG A 314 -0.93 16.55 -0.03
C ARG A 314 -1.82 17.74 0.22
N PHE A 315 -1.32 18.71 0.98
CA PHE A 315 -2.02 19.93 1.31
C PHE A 315 -2.37 20.79 0.06
N ASP A 316 -1.45 20.85 -0.91
CA ASP A 316 -1.65 21.66 -2.13
C ASP A 316 -2.73 21.11 -3.06
N ARG A 317 -3.10 19.83 -2.94
CA ARG A 317 -4.22 19.21 -3.66
C ARG A 317 -5.61 19.51 -3.07
N LEU A 318 -5.65 20.20 -1.93
CA LEU A 318 -6.88 20.45 -1.19
C LEU A 318 -7.51 21.79 -1.59
N THR A 319 -8.84 21.78 -1.67
CA THR A 319 -9.62 23.00 -1.80
C THR A 319 -9.60 23.81 -0.50
N PRO A 320 -9.92 25.13 -0.52
CA PRO A 320 -10.01 25.93 0.69
C PRO A 320 -10.96 25.33 1.75
N ALA A 321 -12.10 24.77 1.34
CA ALA A 321 -13.05 24.14 2.25
C ALA A 321 -12.47 22.87 2.91
N GLU A 322 -11.74 22.06 2.16
CA GLU A 322 -11.06 20.87 2.66
C GLU A 322 -9.93 21.22 3.64
N LYS A 323 -9.17 22.27 3.34
CA LYS A 323 -8.11 22.78 4.24
C LYS A 323 -8.69 23.23 5.58
N ARG A 324 -9.80 23.99 5.55
CA ARG A 324 -10.52 24.40 6.76
C ARG A 324 -11.03 23.21 7.56
N TYR A 325 -11.59 22.21 6.89
CA TYR A 325 -12.06 20.99 7.55
C TYR A 325 -10.92 20.26 8.30
N LEU A 326 -9.78 20.07 7.64
CA LEU A 326 -8.61 19.42 8.25
C LEU A 326 -7.98 20.27 9.35
N ARG A 327 -8.03 21.62 9.21
CA ARG A 327 -7.54 22.51 10.24
C ARG A 327 -8.44 22.48 11.49
N ALA A 328 -9.75 22.39 11.32
CA ALA A 328 -10.69 22.17 12.43
C ALA A 328 -10.46 20.83 13.13
N MET A 329 -10.20 19.77 12.37
CA MET A 329 -9.79 18.48 12.95
C MET A 329 -8.50 18.61 13.77
N ALA A 330 -7.53 19.38 13.29
CA ALA A 330 -6.26 19.58 13.99
C ALA A 330 -6.43 20.32 15.32
N GLU A 331 -7.40 21.25 15.44
CA GLU A 331 -7.73 21.90 16.72
C GLU A 331 -8.16 20.90 17.79
N LEU A 332 -8.81 19.82 17.37
CA LEU A 332 -9.25 18.76 18.27
C LEU A 332 -8.12 17.76 18.62
N GLY A 333 -6.94 17.89 17.99
CA GLY A 333 -5.77 17.03 18.21
C GLY A 333 -5.66 15.86 17.22
N PRO A 334 -4.86 14.82 17.51
CA PRO A 334 -4.55 13.76 16.54
C PRO A 334 -5.73 12.84 16.19
N GLY A 335 -6.81 12.82 16.98
CA GLY A 335 -8.06 12.08 16.69
C GLY A 335 -8.03 10.60 17.08
N PRO A 336 -9.11 9.84 16.77
CA PRO A 336 -10.26 10.17 15.91
C PRO A 336 -11.27 11.11 16.56
N HIS A 337 -12.00 11.89 15.74
CA HIS A 337 -12.98 12.88 16.19
C HIS A 337 -14.36 12.60 15.62
N ARG A 338 -15.42 12.93 16.37
CA ARG A 338 -16.79 12.85 15.85
C ARG A 338 -17.04 13.95 14.82
N SER A 339 -17.82 13.64 13.80
CA SER A 339 -18.20 14.64 12.78
C SER A 339 -18.94 15.85 13.39
N GLY A 340 -19.64 15.65 14.53
CA GLY A 340 -20.26 16.74 15.29
C GLY A 340 -19.23 17.72 15.87
N ASP A 341 -18.19 17.22 16.52
CA ASP A 341 -17.17 18.06 17.14
C ASP A 341 -16.42 18.92 16.08
N ILE A 342 -16.18 18.32 14.90
CA ILE A 342 -15.58 19.05 13.76
C ILE A 342 -16.53 20.14 13.25
N ALA A 343 -17.83 19.86 13.22
CA ALA A 343 -18.84 20.81 12.79
C ALA A 343 -18.98 21.99 13.76
N ASP A 344 -18.92 21.72 15.06
CA ASP A 344 -18.94 22.73 16.13
C ASP A 344 -17.73 23.66 16.01
N GLU A 345 -16.52 23.12 15.77
CA GLU A 345 -15.31 23.91 15.56
C GLU A 345 -15.39 24.81 14.33
N LEU A 346 -16.05 24.33 13.26
CA LEU A 346 -16.32 25.10 12.03
C LEU A 346 -17.54 26.02 12.15
N LYS A 347 -18.32 25.95 13.22
CA LYS A 347 -19.60 26.67 13.39
C LYS A 347 -20.56 26.44 12.23
N ARG A 348 -20.66 25.17 11.77
CA ARG A 348 -21.47 24.74 10.64
C ARG A 348 -22.34 23.54 11.01
N ASP A 349 -23.41 23.35 10.22
CA ASP A 349 -24.23 22.14 10.35
C ASP A 349 -23.47 20.90 9.85
N VAL A 350 -23.55 19.79 10.58
CA VAL A 350 -22.88 18.52 10.27
C VAL A 350 -23.26 18.01 8.88
N THR A 351 -24.52 18.16 8.49
CA THR A 351 -25.00 17.68 7.18
C THR A 351 -24.36 18.46 6.03
N SER A 352 -24.05 19.75 6.23
CA SER A 352 -23.39 20.59 5.22
C SER A 352 -21.94 20.19 4.95
N LEU A 353 -21.30 19.49 5.87
CA LEU A 353 -19.91 19.05 5.78
C LEU A 353 -19.75 17.67 5.11
N GLY A 354 -20.83 16.93 4.92
CA GLY A 354 -20.83 15.60 4.31
C GLY A 354 -20.09 15.52 2.97
N PRO A 355 -20.35 16.40 2.00
CA PRO A 355 -19.64 16.41 0.72
C PRO A 355 -18.12 16.61 0.88
N THR A 356 -17.70 17.58 1.70
CA THR A 356 -16.27 17.86 1.97
C THR A 356 -15.59 16.66 2.62
N ARG A 357 -16.23 16.05 3.61
CA ARG A 357 -15.73 14.84 4.27
C ARG A 357 -15.56 13.70 3.28
N ASN A 358 -16.55 13.46 2.42
CA ASN A 358 -16.47 12.38 1.42
C ASN A 358 -15.35 12.62 0.41
N GLN A 359 -15.12 13.86 -0.03
CA GLN A 359 -14.01 14.21 -0.90
C GLN A 359 -12.65 13.97 -0.22
N LEU A 360 -12.51 14.35 1.06
CA LEU A 360 -11.29 14.08 1.84
C LEU A 360 -11.03 12.59 2.02
N ILE A 361 -12.08 11.78 2.21
CA ILE A 361 -11.96 10.31 2.25
C ILE A 361 -11.52 9.77 0.89
N SER A 362 -12.10 10.24 -0.22
CA SER A 362 -11.73 9.81 -1.56
C SER A 362 -10.27 10.16 -1.91
N LYS A 363 -9.81 11.34 -1.48
CA LYS A 363 -8.40 11.77 -1.61
C LYS A 363 -7.44 11.04 -0.64
N GLY A 364 -7.98 10.16 0.22
CA GLY A 364 -7.19 9.42 1.20
C GLY A 364 -6.51 10.31 2.24
N MET A 365 -7.08 11.47 2.58
CA MET A 365 -6.58 12.36 3.63
C MET A 365 -7.09 11.98 5.01
N ILE A 366 -8.33 11.51 5.05
CA ILE A 366 -9.00 11.03 6.27
C ILE A 366 -9.67 9.69 6.01
N TRP A 367 -10.04 9.01 7.07
CA TRP A 367 -10.82 7.78 7.04
C TRP A 367 -11.79 7.73 8.22
N SER A 368 -12.73 6.79 8.20
CA SER A 368 -13.70 6.59 9.26
C SER A 368 -13.37 5.31 10.03
N PRO A 369 -12.77 5.41 11.22
CA PRO A 369 -12.51 4.23 12.07
C PRO A 369 -13.81 3.55 12.50
N HIS A 370 -14.78 4.34 12.91
CA HIS A 370 -16.13 3.90 13.29
C HIS A 370 -17.18 4.82 12.67
N HIS A 371 -18.45 4.41 12.76
CA HIS A 371 -19.55 5.22 12.25
C HIS A 371 -19.60 6.58 12.94
N GLY A 372 -19.55 7.65 12.15
CA GLY A 372 -19.56 9.03 12.65
C GLY A 372 -18.18 9.59 13.01
N ASP A 373 -17.16 8.74 13.15
CA ASP A 373 -15.81 9.18 13.46
C ASP A 373 -14.99 9.49 12.20
N THR A 374 -14.00 10.37 12.37
CA THR A 374 -13.07 10.78 11.34
C THR A 374 -11.66 10.87 11.92
N ALA A 375 -10.69 10.30 11.25
CA ALA A 375 -9.29 10.33 11.64
C ALA A 375 -8.39 10.65 10.43
N PHE A 376 -7.22 11.24 10.69
CA PHE A 376 -6.20 11.44 9.67
C PHE A 376 -5.64 10.10 9.17
N THR A 377 -5.37 10.00 7.88
CA THR A 377 -4.61 8.88 7.31
C THR A 377 -3.10 9.15 7.32
N VAL A 378 -2.73 10.40 7.54
CA VAL A 378 -1.35 10.88 7.58
C VAL A 378 -1.03 11.22 9.02
N PRO A 379 -0.10 10.52 9.66
CA PRO A 379 0.30 10.80 11.05
C PRO A 379 0.92 12.19 11.15
N MET A 380 0.78 12.85 12.30
CA MET A 380 1.30 14.19 12.60
C MET A 380 0.86 15.29 11.61
N PHE A 381 -0.21 15.04 10.83
CA PHE A 381 -0.75 16.04 9.91
C PHE A 381 -1.46 17.17 10.64
N ASP A 382 -1.99 16.93 11.82
CA ASP A 382 -2.55 17.91 12.74
C ASP A 382 -1.50 18.95 13.14
N GLU A 383 -0.30 18.52 13.53
CA GLU A 383 0.79 19.43 13.86
C GLU A 383 1.23 20.27 12.65
N PHE A 384 1.29 19.64 11.44
CA PHE A 384 1.56 20.36 10.22
C PHE A 384 0.48 21.42 9.92
N MET A 385 -0.81 21.08 10.12
CA MET A 385 -1.91 22.03 9.91
C MET A 385 -1.78 23.27 10.81
N HIS A 386 -1.34 23.09 12.06
CA HIS A 386 -1.05 24.21 12.96
C HIS A 386 0.10 25.10 12.47
N ARG A 387 1.16 24.49 11.89
CA ARG A 387 2.31 25.24 11.35
C ARG A 387 1.96 26.00 10.07
N ILE A 388 1.19 25.40 9.16
CA ILE A 388 0.90 25.98 7.84
C ILE A 388 -0.28 26.96 7.86
N MET A 389 -1.21 26.80 8.80
CA MET A 389 -2.38 27.65 8.97
C MET A 389 -2.46 28.14 10.44
N PRO A 390 -1.49 28.98 10.87
CA PRO A 390 -1.45 29.46 12.25
C PRO A 390 -2.60 30.44 12.55
N GLY A 391 -2.90 30.61 13.84
CA GLY A 391 -3.94 31.55 14.30
C GLY A 391 -5.36 31.10 13.96
N ASP A 392 -6.31 32.05 13.95
CA ASP A 392 -7.74 31.80 13.76
C ASP A 392 -8.30 32.27 12.40
N ASP A 393 -7.47 32.87 11.54
CA ASP A 393 -7.91 33.44 10.25
C ASP A 393 -8.52 32.38 9.29
N TRP A 394 -8.21 31.11 9.51
CA TRP A 394 -8.75 30.00 8.74
C TRP A 394 -10.26 29.76 9.00
N LYS A 395 -10.82 30.31 10.07
CA LYS A 395 -12.24 30.20 10.45
C LYS A 395 -13.16 31.12 9.61
N SER A 396 -12.59 32.09 8.88
CA SER A 396 -13.32 33.06 8.05
C SER A 396 -13.71 32.49 6.66
#